data_f7e5ee270fafba2b422dd045c128d1c3
#
_entry.id   f7e5ee270fafba2b422dd045c128d1c3
#
_cell.length_a   1.000
_cell.length_b   1.000
_cell.length_c   1.000
_cell.angle_alpha   90.00
_cell.angle_beta   90.00
_cell.angle_gamma   90.00
#
_symmetry.space_group_name_H-M   'P 1'
#
loop_
_entity.id
_entity.type
_entity.pdbx_description
1 polymer ?
#
loop_
_entity_poly.entity_id
_entity_poly.type
_entity_poly.pdbx_seq_one_letter_code
_entity_poly.pdbx_strand_id
1 'polypeptide(L)'
;MGQANALEVRTCGRIMHVLMETSAGNITIELFHGSAPDTVANFVKLVEDGFYDGLHFHRVIEDFMIQGGCPHSKDPMSRRAGTGGPGWKIPCEPSALGLKHDKPGVLSMANAGRNTGGSQFFLTTVATPWLNGNHAVFGQVX
;
A
#
# COMPACT_ATOMS: atom_id res chain seq x y z
N MET A 1 15.46 1.02 -8.14
CA MET A 1 14.28 1.53 -7.47
C MET A 1 14.30 1.13 -6.01
N GLY A 2 13.58 1.83 -5.16
CA GLY A 2 13.66 1.62 -3.74
C GLY A 2 13.21 0.24 -3.29
N GLN A 3 13.88 -0.29 -2.30
CA GLN A 3 13.51 -1.54 -1.66
C GLN A 3 12.97 -1.22 -0.27
N ALA A 4 11.84 -1.83 0.06
CA ALA A 4 11.29 -1.72 1.40
C ALA A 4 12.00 -2.73 2.29
N ASN A 5 12.95 -2.25 3.08
CA ASN A 5 13.77 -3.13 3.90
C ASN A 5 13.04 -3.63 5.13
N ALA A 6 12.20 -2.79 5.73
CA ALA A 6 11.45 -3.17 6.90
C ALA A 6 10.25 -2.26 7.06
N LEU A 7 9.14 -2.84 7.52
CA LEU A 7 7.95 -2.07 7.87
C LEU A 7 7.61 -2.37 9.32
N GLU A 8 7.21 -1.34 10.04
CA GLU A 8 6.95 -1.45 11.46
C GLU A 8 5.69 -0.65 11.80
N VAL A 9 4.76 -1.27 12.51
CA VAL A 9 3.53 -0.61 12.93
C VAL A 9 3.74 0.03 14.29
N ARG A 10 3.34 1.28 14.42
CA ARG A 10 3.38 2.00 15.68
C ARG A 10 2.04 2.66 15.93
N THR A 11 1.61 2.65 17.18
CA THR A 11 0.37 3.34 17.55
C THR A 11 0.69 4.41 18.58
N CYS A 12 -0.01 5.52 18.45
CA CYS A 12 0.09 6.62 19.41
C CYS A 12 -1.33 7.13 19.60
N GLY A 13 -1.93 6.75 20.74
CA GLY A 13 -3.32 7.07 20.97
C GLY A 13 -4.21 6.40 19.91
N ARG A 14 -5.00 7.21 19.24
CA ARG A 14 -5.94 6.72 18.23
C ARG A 14 -5.33 6.68 16.83
N ILE A 15 -4.07 7.11 16.70
CA ILE A 15 -3.44 7.20 15.39
C ILE A 15 -2.50 6.01 15.22
N MET A 16 -2.62 5.34 14.09
CA MET A 16 -1.80 4.20 13.76
C MET A 16 -0.89 4.59 12.60
N HIS A 17 0.40 4.34 12.75
CA HIS A 17 1.39 4.66 11.72
C HIS A 17 2.16 3.41 11.33
N VAL A 18 2.64 3.38 10.08
CA VAL A 18 3.62 2.42 9.64
C VAL A 18 4.89 3.19 9.27
N LEU A 19 6.00 2.72 9.77
CA LEU A 19 7.30 3.23 9.35
C LEU A 19 7.84 2.28 8.29
N MET A 20 8.04 2.81 7.10
CA MET A 20 8.57 2.03 5.98
C MET A 20 10.00 2.47 5.74
N GLU A 21 10.95 1.58 6.02
CA GLU A 21 12.37 1.86 5.82
C GLU A 21 12.77 1.37 4.44
N THR A 22 13.15 2.29 3.57
CA THR A 22 13.50 1.94 2.20
C THR A 22 14.95 2.33 1.92
N SER A 23 15.47 1.81 0.81
CA SER A 23 16.84 2.16 0.40
C SER A 23 16.98 3.63 0.02
N ALA A 24 15.88 4.31 -0.24
CA ALA A 24 15.89 5.73 -0.61
C ALA A 24 15.50 6.63 0.56
N GLY A 25 15.25 6.08 1.75
CA GLY A 25 14.87 6.85 2.92
C GLY A 25 13.66 6.24 3.62
N ASN A 26 13.30 6.83 4.74
CA ASN A 26 12.18 6.34 5.55
C ASN A 26 10.91 7.10 5.22
N ILE A 27 9.80 6.38 5.22
CA ILE A 27 8.47 6.96 4.97
C ILE A 27 7.59 6.61 6.15
N THR A 28 6.97 7.62 6.75
CA THR A 28 5.98 7.41 7.82
C THR A 28 4.59 7.59 7.23
N ILE A 29 3.74 6.61 7.42
CA ILE A 29 2.42 6.59 6.81
C ILE A 29 1.37 6.46 7.92
N GLU A 30 0.40 7.37 7.92
CA GLU A 30 -0.75 7.28 8.81
C GLU A 30 -1.78 6.33 8.20
N LEU A 31 -2.27 5.38 8.97
CA LEU A 31 -3.28 4.44 8.50
C LEU A 31 -4.66 4.87 8.97
N PHE A 32 -5.64 4.78 8.06
CA PHE A 32 -7.01 5.21 8.32
C PHE A 32 -7.83 4.04 8.84
N HIS A 33 -7.52 3.56 10.04
CA HIS A 33 -8.20 2.37 10.55
C HIS A 33 -9.68 2.61 10.89
N GLY A 34 -10.08 3.86 11.07
CA GLY A 34 -11.49 4.16 11.27
C GLY A 34 -12.32 4.11 9.99
N SER A 35 -11.71 4.48 8.87
CA SER A 35 -12.41 4.52 7.58
C SER A 35 -12.22 3.24 6.77
N ALA A 36 -11.13 2.53 7.00
CA ALA A 36 -10.80 1.32 6.24
C ALA A 36 -10.35 0.22 7.19
N PRO A 37 -11.21 -0.19 8.14
CA PRO A 37 -10.75 -1.11 9.19
C PRO A 37 -10.27 -2.45 8.65
N ASP A 38 -10.96 -3.01 7.67
CA ASP A 38 -10.56 -4.33 7.17
C ASP A 38 -9.31 -4.25 6.29
N THR A 39 -9.22 -3.20 5.49
CA THR A 39 -8.06 -3.00 4.64
C THR A 39 -6.81 -2.75 5.49
N VAL A 40 -6.96 -1.91 6.51
CA VAL A 40 -5.84 -1.63 7.42
C VAL A 40 -5.46 -2.87 8.21
N ALA A 41 -6.43 -3.64 8.68
CA ALA A 41 -6.14 -4.86 9.43
C ALA A 41 -5.35 -5.86 8.59
N ASN A 42 -5.73 -6.01 7.32
CA ASN A 42 -5.00 -6.86 6.40
C ASN A 42 -3.56 -6.38 6.20
N PHE A 43 -3.39 -5.08 5.97
CA PHE A 43 -2.07 -4.51 5.76
C PHE A 43 -1.20 -4.67 7.02
N VAL A 44 -1.76 -4.37 8.18
CA VAL A 44 -1.02 -4.48 9.45
C VAL A 44 -0.59 -5.92 9.70
N LYS A 45 -1.48 -6.88 9.44
CA LYS A 45 -1.13 -8.28 9.59
C LYS A 45 0.06 -8.66 8.73
N LEU A 46 0.06 -8.21 7.48
CA LEU A 46 1.16 -8.51 6.57
C LEU A 46 2.45 -7.82 7.02
N VAL A 47 2.35 -6.59 7.51
CA VAL A 47 3.52 -5.90 8.04
C VAL A 47 4.12 -6.66 9.22
N GLU A 48 3.27 -7.06 10.15
CA GLU A 48 3.74 -7.74 11.36
C GLU A 48 4.28 -9.13 11.10
N ASP A 49 3.79 -9.78 10.03
CA ASP A 49 4.30 -11.09 9.62
C ASP A 49 5.61 -11.00 8.85
N GLY A 50 6.09 -9.79 8.57
CA GLY A 50 7.31 -9.62 7.79
C GLY A 50 7.14 -9.85 6.30
N PHE A 51 5.91 -9.89 5.83
CA PHE A 51 5.60 -10.20 4.42
C PHE A 51 6.26 -9.20 3.48
N TYR A 52 6.29 -7.92 3.86
CA TYR A 52 6.78 -6.87 2.98
C TYR A 52 8.29 -6.69 3.04
N ASP A 53 8.97 -7.33 3.97
CA ASP A 53 10.41 -7.09 4.15
C ASP A 53 11.17 -7.59 2.93
N GLY A 54 12.03 -6.74 2.39
CA GLY A 54 12.87 -7.09 1.25
C GLY A 54 12.23 -6.94 -0.11
N LEU A 55 10.96 -6.53 -0.18
CA LEU A 55 10.28 -6.36 -1.45
C LEU A 55 10.68 -5.03 -2.10
N HIS A 56 10.57 -4.96 -3.41
CA HIS A 56 10.88 -3.75 -4.18
C HIS A 56 9.62 -3.08 -4.66
N PHE A 57 9.71 -1.78 -4.94
CA PHE A 57 8.66 -1.08 -5.67
C PHE A 57 8.83 -1.45 -7.13
N HIS A 58 8.01 -2.37 -7.58
CA HIS A 58 8.17 -2.97 -8.91
C HIS A 58 7.60 -2.11 -10.02
N ARG A 59 6.83 -1.08 -9.68
CA ARG A 59 6.21 -0.22 -10.68
C ARG A 59 6.32 1.22 -10.18
N VAL A 60 7.04 2.04 -10.91
CA VAL A 60 7.22 3.45 -10.58
C VAL A 60 6.92 4.26 -11.84
N ILE A 61 5.91 5.12 -11.76
CA ILE A 61 5.50 5.92 -12.89
C ILE A 61 5.57 7.38 -12.47
N GLU A 62 6.41 8.14 -13.14
CA GLU A 62 6.60 9.56 -12.84
C GLU A 62 5.28 10.31 -13.00
N ASP A 63 5.02 11.22 -12.06
CA ASP A 63 3.79 12.01 -12.04
C ASP A 63 2.53 11.15 -11.94
N PHE A 64 2.65 10.01 -11.26
CA PHE A 64 1.51 9.14 -11.01
C PHE A 64 1.64 8.48 -9.64
N MET A 65 2.43 7.40 -9.54
CA MET A 65 2.48 6.65 -8.28
C MET A 65 3.68 5.70 -8.25
N ILE A 66 3.97 5.19 -7.06
CA ILE A 66 4.88 4.05 -6.91
C ILE A 66 4.09 2.90 -6.30
N GLN A 67 4.29 1.69 -6.82
CA GLN A 67 3.53 0.52 -6.43
C GLN A 67 4.46 -0.56 -5.94
N GLY A 68 4.09 -1.19 -4.83
CA GLY A 68 4.89 -2.26 -4.26
C GLY A 68 4.01 -3.30 -3.57
N GLY A 69 4.64 -4.20 -2.83
CA GLY A 69 3.93 -5.20 -2.04
C GLY A 69 3.71 -6.53 -2.74
N CYS A 70 4.30 -6.72 -3.90
CA CYS A 70 4.21 -8.01 -4.59
C CYS A 70 5.31 -8.95 -4.07
N PRO A 71 4.98 -10.15 -3.59
CA PRO A 71 6.01 -11.05 -3.07
C PRO A 71 7.04 -11.48 -4.11
N HIS A 72 6.70 -11.42 -5.38
CA HIS A 72 7.66 -11.74 -6.44
C HIS A 72 8.68 -10.63 -6.66
N SER A 73 8.52 -9.48 -6.01
CA SER A 73 9.41 -8.35 -6.19
C SER A 73 10.63 -8.39 -5.25
N LYS A 74 10.86 -9.49 -4.55
CA LYS A 74 12.13 -9.65 -3.84
C LYS A 74 13.29 -9.63 -4.82
N ASP A 75 13.09 -10.20 -6.00
CA ASP A 75 14.01 -10.06 -7.11
C ASP A 75 13.48 -8.93 -7.98
N PRO A 76 14.17 -7.78 -8.02
CA PRO A 76 13.64 -6.64 -8.79
C PRO A 76 13.56 -6.91 -10.29
N MET A 77 14.25 -7.94 -10.76
CA MET A 77 14.25 -8.29 -12.19
C MET A 77 13.25 -9.40 -12.51
N SER A 78 12.46 -9.84 -11.54
CA SER A 78 11.52 -10.93 -11.76
C SER A 78 10.44 -10.52 -12.76
N ARG A 79 10.17 -11.40 -13.70
CA ARG A 79 9.07 -11.19 -14.66
C ARG A 79 7.71 -11.36 -14.02
N ARG A 80 7.67 -11.94 -12.82
CA ARG A 80 6.42 -12.16 -12.10
C ARG A 80 6.06 -10.99 -11.19
N ALA A 81 6.93 -9.99 -11.08
CA ALA A 81 6.65 -8.83 -10.24
C ALA A 81 5.36 -8.16 -10.70
N GLY A 82 4.48 -7.90 -9.76
CA GLY A 82 3.18 -7.31 -10.04
C GLY A 82 2.06 -8.33 -10.13
N THR A 83 2.38 -9.64 -10.12
CA THR A 83 1.35 -10.67 -10.28
C THR A 83 1.05 -11.44 -9.00
N GLY A 84 1.76 -11.17 -7.91
CA GLY A 84 1.61 -11.97 -6.70
C GLY A 84 0.79 -11.28 -5.63
N GLY A 85 0.48 -12.03 -4.60
CA GLY A 85 -0.26 -11.55 -3.47
C GLY A 85 -0.05 -12.45 -2.27
N PRO A 86 -0.79 -12.24 -1.19
CA PRO A 86 -0.55 -12.96 0.06
C PRO A 86 -1.17 -14.37 0.10
N GLY A 87 -1.90 -14.75 -0.93
CA GLY A 87 -2.59 -16.03 -0.97
C GLY A 87 -4.09 -15.91 -0.76
N TRP A 88 -4.58 -14.69 -0.57
CA TRP A 88 -6.01 -14.43 -0.41
C TRP A 88 -6.33 -13.07 -1.01
N LYS A 89 -7.61 -12.76 -1.12
CA LYS A 89 -8.10 -11.48 -1.60
C LYS A 89 -9.04 -10.88 -0.57
N ILE A 90 -9.11 -9.55 -0.57
CA ILE A 90 -10.01 -8.84 0.33
C ILE A 90 -11.01 -8.04 -0.48
N PRO A 91 -12.24 -7.89 0.02
CA PRO A 91 -13.24 -7.09 -0.68
C PRO A 91 -12.92 -5.61 -0.61
N CYS A 92 -13.44 -4.85 -1.56
CA CYS A 92 -13.35 -3.39 -1.51
C CYS A 92 -14.26 -2.89 -0.41
N GLU A 93 -13.71 -2.15 0.55
CA GLU A 93 -14.53 -1.58 1.62
C GLU A 93 -15.22 -0.32 1.13
N PRO A 94 -16.55 -0.25 1.23
CA PRO A 94 -17.25 0.95 0.74
C PRO A 94 -16.79 2.24 1.40
N SER A 95 -16.50 2.21 2.70
CA SER A 95 -16.05 3.44 3.38
C SER A 95 -14.67 3.86 2.90
N ALA A 96 -13.82 2.91 2.52
CA ALA A 96 -12.50 3.23 1.97
C ALA A 96 -12.60 3.70 0.53
N LEU A 97 -13.53 3.14 -0.24
CA LEU A 97 -13.74 3.58 -1.62
C LEU A 97 -14.26 5.02 -1.69
N GLY A 98 -14.89 5.49 -0.61
CA GLY A 98 -15.36 6.86 -0.55
C GLY A 98 -14.28 7.90 -0.29
N LEU A 99 -13.09 7.46 0.11
CA LEU A 99 -11.97 8.37 0.28
C LEU A 99 -11.35 8.69 -1.07
N LYS A 100 -10.70 9.84 -1.16
CA LYS A 100 -10.28 10.35 -2.46
C LYS A 100 -8.77 10.35 -2.61
N HIS A 101 -8.33 10.25 -3.86
CA HIS A 101 -6.93 10.38 -4.23
C HIS A 101 -6.69 11.82 -4.66
N ASP A 102 -6.78 12.74 -3.70
CA ASP A 102 -6.85 14.17 -4.01
C ASP A 102 -5.55 14.93 -3.77
N LYS A 103 -4.47 14.21 -3.46
CA LYS A 103 -3.19 14.85 -3.20
C LYS A 103 -2.07 13.82 -3.34
N PRO A 104 -0.81 14.27 -3.39
CA PRO A 104 0.31 13.32 -3.32
C PRO A 104 0.38 12.67 -1.95
N GLY A 105 0.91 11.46 -1.90
CA GLY A 105 1.13 10.77 -0.63
C GLY A 105 -0.04 9.93 -0.15
N VAL A 106 -1.02 9.67 -1.00
CA VAL A 106 -2.16 8.82 -0.64
C VAL A 106 -1.74 7.35 -0.77
N LEU A 107 -2.03 6.56 0.26
CA LEU A 107 -1.79 5.11 0.25
C LEU A 107 -3.10 4.42 -0.11
N SER A 108 -3.07 3.63 -1.17
CA SER A 108 -4.26 3.01 -1.70
C SER A 108 -3.96 1.57 -2.11
N MET A 109 -5.00 0.74 -2.11
CA MET A 109 -4.84 -0.69 -2.41
C MET A 109 -4.86 -0.92 -3.92
N ALA A 110 -3.79 -1.53 -4.44
CA ALA A 110 -3.77 -1.95 -5.83
C ALA A 110 -4.66 -3.18 -5.99
N ASN A 111 -5.28 -3.30 -7.16
CA ASN A 111 -6.11 -4.45 -7.43
C ASN A 111 -6.15 -4.73 -8.93
N ALA A 112 -6.71 -5.90 -9.28
CA ALA A 112 -6.91 -6.32 -10.67
C ALA A 112 -8.38 -6.30 -11.02
N GLY A 113 -9.14 -5.46 -10.34
CA GLY A 113 -10.57 -5.35 -10.51
C GLY A 113 -11.24 -5.35 -9.15
N ARG A 114 -12.55 -5.32 -9.13
CA ARG A 114 -13.28 -5.22 -7.89
C ARG A 114 -13.05 -6.44 -6.99
N ASN A 115 -12.81 -6.18 -5.71
CA ASN A 115 -12.66 -7.23 -4.70
C ASN A 115 -11.47 -8.15 -4.94
N THR A 116 -10.40 -7.64 -5.52
CA THR A 116 -9.20 -8.44 -5.76
C THR A 116 -7.97 -7.90 -5.05
N GLY A 117 -8.13 -6.99 -4.10
CA GLY A 117 -7.02 -6.49 -3.31
C GLY A 117 -6.39 -7.61 -2.49
N GLY A 118 -5.10 -7.46 -2.19
CA GLY A 118 -4.38 -8.44 -1.39
C GLY A 118 -3.23 -7.80 -0.65
N SER A 119 -2.04 -7.80 -1.24
CA SER A 119 -0.88 -7.21 -0.58
C SER A 119 -0.32 -6.00 -1.31
N GLN A 120 -0.59 -5.86 -2.60
CA GLN A 120 0.01 -4.76 -3.35
C GLN A 120 -0.69 -3.44 -3.04
N PHE A 121 0.10 -2.40 -2.94
CA PHE A 121 -0.39 -1.06 -2.63
C PHE A 121 0.35 -0.06 -3.49
N PHE A 122 -0.17 1.16 -3.55
CA PHE A 122 0.56 2.23 -4.21
C PHE A 122 0.48 3.51 -3.39
N LEU A 123 1.51 4.32 -3.55
CA LEU A 123 1.58 5.66 -2.97
C LEU A 123 1.57 6.65 -4.13
N THR A 124 0.65 7.59 -4.10
CA THR A 124 0.56 8.57 -5.18
C THR A 124 1.64 9.63 -5.04
N THR A 125 2.07 10.15 -6.16
CA THR A 125 3.01 11.28 -6.17
C THR A 125 2.35 12.55 -6.69
N VAL A 126 1.11 12.45 -7.14
CA VAL A 126 0.26 13.58 -7.52
C VAL A 126 -1.17 13.21 -7.18
N ALA A 127 -2.09 14.15 -7.31
CA ALA A 127 -3.51 13.82 -7.18
C ALA A 127 -3.93 12.92 -8.36
N THR A 128 -4.68 11.87 -8.07
CA THR A 128 -5.10 10.91 -9.10
C THR A 128 -6.60 10.67 -9.02
N PRO A 129 -7.42 11.71 -9.29
CA PRO A 129 -8.86 11.58 -9.05
C PRO A 129 -9.56 10.51 -9.90
N TRP A 130 -8.96 10.11 -11.02
CA TRP A 130 -9.55 9.07 -11.85
C TRP A 130 -9.54 7.70 -11.15
N LEU A 131 -8.81 7.55 -10.05
CA LEU A 131 -8.79 6.31 -9.29
C LEU A 131 -9.87 6.27 -8.20
N ASN A 132 -10.54 7.37 -7.95
CA ASN A 132 -11.56 7.44 -6.91
C ASN A 132 -12.68 6.43 -7.19
N GLY A 133 -13.09 5.71 -6.14
CA GLY A 133 -14.17 4.74 -6.25
C GLY A 133 -13.74 3.36 -6.73
N ASN A 134 -12.52 3.23 -7.24
CA ASN A 134 -12.03 1.94 -7.77
C ASN A 134 -10.93 1.34 -6.91
N HIS A 135 -10.34 2.12 -6.04
CA HIS A 135 -9.25 1.66 -5.16
C HIS A 135 -9.52 2.11 -3.75
N ALA A 136 -9.31 1.21 -2.80
CA ALA A 136 -9.56 1.51 -1.39
C ALA A 136 -8.40 2.32 -0.81
N VAL A 137 -8.66 3.56 -0.47
CA VAL A 137 -7.68 4.43 0.21
C VAL A 137 -7.63 4.05 1.68
N PHE A 138 -6.43 3.80 2.21
CA PHE A 138 -6.34 3.40 3.61
C PHE A 138 -5.22 4.07 4.39
N GLY A 139 -4.59 5.08 3.82
CA GLY A 139 -3.57 5.82 4.55
C GLY A 139 -3.03 7.00 3.76
N GLN A 140 -2.10 7.72 4.40
CA GLN A 140 -1.41 8.84 3.76
C GLN A 140 -0.03 9.02 4.41
N VAL A 141 0.88 9.57 3.63
CA VAL A 141 2.22 9.86 4.14
C VAL A 141 2.12 11.02 5.13
N UNK A 142 2.71 10.68 6.03
CA UNK A 142 2.71 11.59 7.04
C UNK A 142 3.44 12.59 6.96
#